data_37c19024996a22098627fd86c4743ce9
#
_entry.id   37c19024996a22098627fd86c4743ce9
#
_cell.length_a   1.000
_cell.length_b   1.000
_cell.length_c   1.000
_cell.angle_alpha   90.00
_cell.angle_beta   90.00
_cell.angle_gamma   90.00
#
_symmetry.space_group_name_H-M   'P 1'
#
loop_
_entity.id
_entity.type
_entity.pdbx_description
1 polymer ?
#
loop_
_entity_poly.entity_id
_entity_poly.type
_entity_poly.pdbx_seq_one_letter_code
_entity_poly.pdbx_strand_id
1 'polypeptide(L)'
;ERVVKGRVHLAGFAACVFLYCLPFTWGFVNFEFGLGVALLGIAAYLMVAERALLVRFVVNAVFVTALFAAHFFSLGVYGATLGFYELWRAYDRKVSYRDAALRLVMLAIPAVALFKVMQLTAGSIGSEGTTWFFEFKPLWLFRIMNGYNLTLSAASALALMALLYFAAKRGVLKLEPAGIWLAIGFALLYLVIPSKLLGTSFVDLRVIPAAALILPAFCSLSLPSRRWTIAALTAVTGITLANLAIVFVVWLSYRADYAAIIESFHKIDRGSLVLVGGSGEGEDPPFNDLTQYPMAYAPTLAVHYANAFVPNVFTTVGKQPVQARAAVHRLAIPYGGPMPIRVLTAIAAGQTPSDIPPFIRTWYRDYDYLYVLGPRVANPLPNLLEELDRSARFVLYKIRRTP
;
A
#
# COMPACT_ATOMS: atom_id res chain seq x y z
N GLU A 1 11.20 -13.98 -15.31
CA GLU A 1 11.89 -13.91 -16.61
C GLU A 1 12.58 -15.22 -16.97
N ARG A 2 13.37 -15.81 -16.06
CA ARG A 2 14.04 -17.11 -16.32
C ARG A 2 13.08 -18.21 -16.77
N VAL A 3 11.89 -18.27 -16.18
CA VAL A 3 10.86 -19.25 -16.53
C VAL A 3 10.26 -18.99 -17.91
N VAL A 4 10.08 -17.73 -18.30
CA VAL A 4 9.50 -17.35 -19.61
C VAL A 4 10.52 -17.48 -20.75
N LYS A 5 11.78 -17.15 -20.50
CA LYS A 5 12.82 -17.00 -21.54
C LYS A 5 14.02 -17.94 -21.39
N GLY A 6 14.03 -18.81 -20.39
CA GLY A 6 15.14 -19.73 -20.11
C GLY A 6 16.34 -19.07 -19.43
N ARG A 7 16.45 -17.75 -19.43
CA ARG A 7 17.56 -16.98 -18.85
C ARG A 7 17.08 -15.64 -18.31
N VAL A 8 17.89 -15.02 -17.44
CA VAL A 8 17.66 -13.68 -16.94
C VAL A 8 18.28 -12.68 -17.91
N HIS A 9 17.56 -11.61 -18.21
CA HIS A 9 17.96 -10.52 -19.07
C HIS A 9 17.90 -9.19 -18.33
N LEU A 10 18.43 -8.14 -18.94
CA LEU A 10 18.42 -6.77 -18.40
C LEU A 10 16.97 -6.27 -18.13
N ALA A 11 15.99 -6.72 -18.92
CA ALA A 11 14.61 -6.29 -18.75
C ALA A 11 14.05 -6.69 -17.37
N GLY A 12 14.27 -7.94 -16.92
CA GLY A 12 13.85 -8.37 -15.60
C GLY A 12 14.57 -7.63 -14.47
N PHE A 13 15.86 -7.32 -14.65
CA PHE A 13 16.62 -6.53 -13.69
C PHE A 13 16.13 -5.07 -13.61
N ALA A 14 15.66 -4.50 -14.72
CA ALA A 14 15.09 -3.15 -14.73
C ALA A 14 13.85 -3.00 -13.83
N ALA A 15 13.15 -4.08 -13.52
CA ALA A 15 12.05 -4.07 -12.56
C ALA A 15 12.47 -3.59 -11.15
N CYS A 16 13.74 -3.75 -10.78
CA CYS A 16 14.26 -3.29 -9.48
C CYS A 16 14.11 -1.78 -9.26
N VAL A 17 14.03 -0.99 -10.32
CA VAL A 17 13.79 0.47 -10.24
C VAL A 17 12.44 0.78 -9.57
N PHE A 18 11.48 -0.13 -9.62
CA PHE A 18 10.12 0.04 -9.09
C PHE A 18 9.92 -0.52 -7.68
N LEU A 19 10.97 -1.04 -7.03
CA LEU A 19 10.86 -1.59 -5.66
C LEU A 19 10.45 -0.53 -4.63
N TYR A 20 10.89 0.72 -4.83
CA TYR A 20 10.54 1.86 -3.97
C TYR A 20 9.56 2.79 -4.70
N CYS A 21 8.32 2.35 -4.80
CA CYS A 21 7.23 3.09 -5.43
C CYS A 21 6.33 3.77 -4.39
N LEU A 22 5.36 4.55 -4.83
CA LEU A 22 4.44 5.27 -3.95
C LEU A 22 3.69 4.38 -2.94
N PRO A 23 3.17 3.18 -3.30
CA PRO A 23 2.58 2.28 -2.31
C PRO A 23 3.53 1.89 -1.18
N PHE A 24 4.82 1.69 -1.48
CA PHE A 24 5.84 1.41 -0.47
C PHE A 24 6.02 2.60 0.49
N THR A 25 6.14 3.83 -0.04
CA THR A 25 6.32 5.04 0.79
C THR A 25 5.10 5.34 1.66
N TRP A 26 3.92 4.87 1.29
CA TRP A 26 2.70 4.95 2.09
C TRP A 26 2.54 3.80 3.09
N GLY A 27 3.53 2.93 3.20
CA GLY A 27 3.53 1.83 4.16
C GLY A 27 2.70 0.62 3.74
N PHE A 28 2.36 0.45 2.45
CA PHE A 28 1.65 -0.74 1.97
C PHE A 28 2.60 -1.95 1.85
N VAL A 29 3.43 -2.16 2.87
CA VAL A 29 4.47 -3.19 2.89
C VAL A 29 3.89 -4.60 2.71
N ASN A 30 2.73 -4.87 3.29
CA ASN A 30 2.02 -6.14 3.12
C ASN A 30 1.57 -6.38 1.68
N PHE A 31 1.20 -5.31 0.95
CA PHE A 31 0.89 -5.39 -0.48
C PHE A 31 2.14 -5.71 -1.30
N GLU A 32 3.26 -5.02 -1.04
CA GLU A 32 4.53 -5.27 -1.73
C GLU A 32 5.09 -6.67 -1.45
N PHE A 33 5.02 -7.12 -0.20
CA PHE A 33 5.32 -8.51 0.16
C PHE A 33 4.44 -9.49 -0.64
N GLY A 34 3.13 -9.22 -0.70
CA GLY A 34 2.19 -10.01 -1.48
C GLY A 34 2.52 -10.00 -2.98
N LEU A 35 3.00 -8.88 -3.56
CA LEU A 35 3.48 -8.84 -4.95
C LEU A 35 4.69 -9.76 -5.15
N GLY A 36 5.63 -9.80 -4.21
CA GLY A 36 6.75 -10.74 -4.25
C GLY A 36 6.27 -12.19 -4.29
N VAL A 37 5.31 -12.55 -3.42
CA VAL A 37 4.67 -13.88 -3.42
C VAL A 37 3.93 -14.15 -4.73
N ALA A 38 3.23 -13.14 -5.29
CA ALA A 38 2.54 -13.27 -6.58
C ALA A 38 3.52 -13.55 -7.73
N LEU A 39 4.66 -12.85 -7.79
CA LEU A 39 5.71 -13.09 -8.79
C LEU A 39 6.26 -14.52 -8.71
N LEU A 40 6.51 -15.03 -7.50
CA LEU A 40 6.91 -16.42 -7.29
C LEU A 40 5.82 -17.39 -7.71
N GLY A 41 4.56 -17.11 -7.38
CA GLY A 41 3.40 -17.92 -7.77
C GLY A 41 3.18 -17.96 -9.28
N ILE A 42 3.29 -16.80 -9.96
CA ILE A 42 3.24 -16.73 -11.43
C ILE A 42 4.35 -17.59 -12.04
N ALA A 43 5.60 -17.45 -11.55
CA ALA A 43 6.71 -18.25 -12.03
C ALA A 43 6.46 -19.76 -11.82
N ALA A 44 6.01 -20.15 -10.62
CA ALA A 44 5.70 -21.54 -10.29
C ALA A 44 4.58 -22.12 -11.19
N TYR A 45 3.50 -21.36 -11.40
CA TYR A 45 2.41 -21.76 -12.28
C TYR A 45 2.88 -21.95 -13.74
N LEU A 46 3.69 -21.03 -14.25
CA LEU A 46 4.25 -21.11 -15.60
C LEU A 46 5.17 -22.33 -15.76
N MET A 47 5.94 -22.70 -14.73
CA MET A 47 6.78 -23.92 -14.75
C MET A 47 5.96 -25.20 -14.86
N VAL A 48 4.75 -25.22 -14.33
CA VAL A 48 3.86 -26.39 -14.36
C VAL A 48 2.74 -26.26 -15.40
N ALA A 49 2.77 -25.24 -16.26
CA ALA A 49 1.70 -24.94 -17.21
C ALA A 49 1.36 -26.09 -18.18
N GLU A 50 2.33 -26.96 -18.50
CA GLU A 50 2.16 -28.14 -19.33
C GLU A 50 2.03 -29.44 -18.52
N ARG A 51 2.01 -29.38 -17.20
CA ARG A 51 1.83 -30.54 -16.32
C ARG A 51 0.34 -30.89 -16.20
N ALA A 52 0.06 -32.05 -15.58
CA ALA A 52 -1.29 -32.50 -15.30
C ALA A 52 -2.11 -31.43 -14.55
N LEU A 53 -3.42 -31.39 -14.79
CA LEU A 53 -4.34 -30.41 -14.24
C LEU A 53 -4.28 -30.36 -12.70
N LEU A 54 -4.16 -31.52 -12.05
CA LEU A 54 -4.05 -31.60 -10.58
C LEU A 54 -2.80 -30.88 -10.06
N VAL A 55 -1.64 -31.03 -10.71
CA VAL A 55 -0.39 -30.37 -10.30
C VAL A 55 -0.54 -28.85 -10.38
N ARG A 56 -1.13 -28.35 -11.48
CA ARG A 56 -1.42 -26.92 -11.64
C ARG A 56 -2.40 -26.40 -10.59
N PHE A 57 -3.46 -27.18 -10.30
CA PHE A 57 -4.42 -26.84 -9.28
C PHE A 57 -3.79 -26.74 -7.90
N VAL A 58 -2.96 -27.72 -7.51
CA VAL A 58 -2.26 -27.73 -6.21
C VAL A 58 -1.32 -26.53 -6.09
N VAL A 59 -0.48 -26.27 -7.10
CA VAL A 59 0.42 -25.10 -7.11
C VAL A 59 -0.39 -23.81 -6.98
N ASN A 60 -1.47 -23.67 -7.76
CA ASN A 60 -2.36 -22.50 -7.67
C ASN A 60 -2.98 -22.38 -6.27
N ALA A 61 -3.51 -23.43 -5.70
CA ALA A 61 -4.16 -23.43 -4.38
C ALA A 61 -3.19 -23.00 -3.28
N VAL A 62 -1.93 -23.47 -3.31
CA VAL A 62 -0.89 -23.05 -2.35
C VAL A 62 -0.65 -21.54 -2.44
N PHE A 63 -0.42 -21.01 -3.65
CA PHE A 63 -0.16 -19.59 -3.81
C PHE A 63 -1.39 -18.72 -3.55
N VAL A 64 -2.58 -19.16 -3.92
CA VAL A 64 -3.84 -18.46 -3.60
C VAL A 64 -4.01 -18.36 -2.09
N THR A 65 -3.75 -19.44 -1.34
CA THR A 65 -3.83 -19.43 0.13
C THR A 65 -2.80 -18.49 0.74
N ALA A 66 -1.55 -18.55 0.29
CA ALA A 66 -0.48 -17.67 0.77
C ALA A 66 -0.79 -16.19 0.47
N LEU A 67 -1.29 -15.90 -0.73
CA LEU A 67 -1.65 -14.54 -1.15
C LEU A 67 -2.90 -14.03 -0.42
N PHE A 68 -3.88 -14.88 -0.18
CA PHE A 68 -5.06 -14.52 0.60
C PHE A 68 -4.66 -14.12 2.02
N ALA A 69 -3.73 -14.84 2.64
CA ALA A 69 -3.19 -14.50 3.95
C ALA A 69 -2.30 -13.25 3.94
N ALA A 70 -1.51 -13.05 2.88
CA ALA A 70 -0.61 -11.92 2.77
C ALA A 70 -1.34 -10.62 2.41
N HIS A 71 -2.06 -10.61 1.28
CA HIS A 71 -2.79 -9.42 0.82
C HIS A 71 -3.77 -9.72 -0.32
N PHE A 72 -5.05 -9.38 -0.11
CA PHE A 72 -6.13 -9.68 -1.06
C PHE A 72 -5.92 -9.08 -2.46
N PHE A 73 -5.39 -7.85 -2.56
CA PHE A 73 -5.11 -7.24 -3.88
C PHE A 73 -3.99 -7.92 -4.64
N SER A 74 -2.98 -8.42 -3.95
CA SER A 74 -1.90 -9.19 -4.58
C SER A 74 -2.42 -10.52 -5.11
N LEU A 75 -3.42 -11.12 -4.44
CA LEU A 75 -4.17 -12.25 -4.98
C LEU A 75 -4.91 -11.87 -6.27
N GLY A 76 -5.56 -10.69 -6.30
CA GLY A 76 -6.21 -10.16 -7.51
C GLY A 76 -5.23 -9.97 -8.67
N VAL A 77 -4.05 -9.41 -8.40
CA VAL A 77 -2.96 -9.26 -9.40
C VAL A 77 -2.49 -10.61 -9.93
N TYR A 78 -2.27 -11.58 -9.04
CA TYR A 78 -1.91 -12.95 -9.41
C TYR A 78 -2.95 -13.58 -10.33
N GLY A 79 -4.23 -13.54 -9.93
CA GLY A 79 -5.35 -14.09 -10.69
C GLY A 79 -5.53 -13.41 -12.05
N ALA A 80 -5.45 -12.07 -12.10
CA ALA A 80 -5.54 -11.30 -13.34
C ALA A 80 -4.40 -11.65 -14.30
N THR A 81 -3.15 -11.72 -13.80
CA THR A 81 -1.98 -12.08 -14.62
C THR A 81 -2.13 -13.45 -15.25
N LEU A 82 -2.49 -14.45 -14.45
CA LEU A 82 -2.67 -15.82 -14.97
C LEU A 82 -3.91 -15.91 -15.89
N GLY A 83 -4.97 -15.17 -15.58
CA GLY A 83 -6.15 -15.06 -16.42
C GLY A 83 -5.82 -14.51 -17.81
N PHE A 84 -5.12 -13.40 -17.90
CA PHE A 84 -4.68 -12.81 -19.17
C PHE A 84 -3.70 -13.72 -19.92
N TYR A 85 -2.83 -14.41 -19.19
CA TYR A 85 -1.90 -15.38 -19.80
C TYR A 85 -2.63 -16.59 -20.41
N GLU A 86 -3.59 -17.19 -19.72
CA GLU A 86 -4.37 -18.33 -20.26
C GLU A 86 -5.29 -17.89 -21.41
N LEU A 87 -5.85 -16.67 -21.37
CA LEU A 87 -6.59 -16.09 -22.49
C LEU A 87 -5.71 -15.91 -23.73
N TRP A 88 -4.48 -15.41 -23.56
CA TRP A 88 -3.51 -15.34 -24.65
C TRP A 88 -3.22 -16.74 -25.22
N ARG A 89 -3.01 -17.76 -24.39
CA ARG A 89 -2.75 -19.12 -24.84
C ARG A 89 -3.90 -19.69 -25.66
N ALA A 90 -5.14 -19.37 -25.29
CA ALA A 90 -6.31 -19.77 -26.07
C ALA A 90 -6.38 -19.03 -27.40
N TYR A 91 -6.10 -17.74 -27.42
CA TYR A 91 -6.06 -16.93 -28.65
C TYR A 91 -4.98 -17.42 -29.61
N ASP A 92 -3.78 -17.68 -29.12
CA ASP A 92 -2.63 -18.19 -29.90
C ASP A 92 -2.76 -19.69 -30.26
N ARG A 93 -3.92 -20.28 -30.00
CA ARG A 93 -4.26 -21.67 -30.23
C ARG A 93 -3.29 -22.68 -29.61
N LYS A 94 -2.56 -22.31 -28.57
CA LYS A 94 -1.69 -23.19 -27.78
C LYS A 94 -2.48 -24.16 -26.92
N VAL A 95 -3.74 -23.82 -26.63
CA VAL A 95 -4.71 -24.64 -25.92
C VAL A 95 -6.08 -24.46 -26.55
N SER A 96 -6.96 -25.45 -26.42
CA SER A 96 -8.34 -25.33 -26.88
C SER A 96 -9.10 -24.32 -25.99
N TYR A 97 -10.15 -23.68 -26.51
CA TYR A 97 -11.00 -22.81 -25.72
C TYR A 97 -11.65 -23.52 -24.52
N ARG A 98 -11.99 -24.78 -24.67
CA ARG A 98 -12.52 -25.64 -23.60
C ARG A 98 -11.48 -25.85 -22.51
N ASP A 99 -10.24 -26.14 -22.86
CA ASP A 99 -9.15 -26.32 -21.90
C ASP A 99 -8.82 -25.00 -21.21
N ALA A 100 -8.81 -23.88 -21.94
CA ALA A 100 -8.61 -22.56 -21.35
C ALA A 100 -9.72 -22.22 -20.34
N ALA A 101 -10.98 -22.48 -20.67
CA ALA A 101 -12.09 -22.29 -19.74
C ALA A 101 -11.94 -23.15 -18.49
N LEU A 102 -11.58 -24.44 -18.64
CA LEU A 102 -11.32 -25.33 -17.50
C LEU A 102 -10.16 -24.80 -16.62
N ARG A 103 -9.08 -24.31 -17.24
CA ARG A 103 -7.93 -23.72 -16.52
C ARG A 103 -8.35 -22.46 -15.74
N LEU A 104 -9.12 -21.58 -16.34
CA LEU A 104 -9.65 -20.38 -15.68
C LEU A 104 -10.55 -20.72 -14.49
N VAL A 105 -11.43 -21.71 -14.65
CA VAL A 105 -12.27 -22.20 -13.54
C VAL A 105 -11.39 -22.76 -12.42
N MET A 106 -10.39 -23.58 -12.73
CA MET A 106 -9.47 -24.13 -11.74
C MET A 106 -8.61 -23.06 -11.04
N LEU A 107 -8.27 -21.97 -11.72
CA LEU A 107 -7.62 -20.81 -11.10
C LEU A 107 -8.55 -20.12 -10.10
N ALA A 108 -9.83 -20.01 -10.41
CA ALA A 108 -10.80 -19.29 -9.58
C ALA A 108 -11.26 -20.08 -8.33
N ILE A 109 -11.35 -21.40 -8.41
CA ILE A 109 -11.92 -22.23 -7.33
C ILE A 109 -11.31 -21.97 -5.95
N PRO A 110 -9.96 -22.00 -5.75
CA PRO A 110 -9.39 -21.77 -4.42
C PRO A 110 -9.69 -20.38 -3.88
N ALA A 111 -9.64 -19.35 -4.75
CA ALA A 111 -9.92 -17.97 -4.36
C ALA A 111 -11.39 -17.79 -3.94
N VAL A 112 -12.33 -18.35 -4.70
CA VAL A 112 -13.76 -18.32 -4.40
C VAL A 112 -14.05 -19.09 -3.10
N ALA A 113 -13.44 -20.24 -2.89
CA ALA A 113 -13.60 -21.02 -1.66
C ALA A 113 -13.13 -20.23 -0.43
N LEU A 114 -11.93 -19.63 -0.47
CA LEU A 114 -11.41 -18.83 0.63
C LEU A 114 -12.25 -17.56 0.86
N PHE A 115 -12.72 -16.90 -0.19
CA PHE A 115 -13.61 -15.75 -0.07
C PHE A 115 -14.94 -16.13 0.60
N LYS A 116 -15.50 -17.28 0.26
CA LYS A 116 -16.70 -17.80 0.91
C LYS A 116 -16.48 -18.14 2.39
N VAL A 117 -15.37 -18.77 2.73
CA VAL A 117 -15.00 -19.02 4.13
C VAL A 117 -14.89 -17.69 4.88
N MET A 118 -14.23 -16.69 4.30
CA MET A 118 -14.12 -15.36 4.90
C MET A 118 -15.49 -14.72 5.13
N GLN A 119 -16.41 -14.76 4.15
CA GLN A 119 -17.76 -14.23 4.31
C GLN A 119 -18.54 -14.91 5.44
N LEU A 120 -18.40 -16.22 5.59
CA LEU A 120 -19.08 -16.99 6.62
C LEU A 120 -18.51 -16.73 8.03
N THR A 121 -17.21 -16.43 8.13
CA THR A 121 -16.53 -16.28 9.43
C THR A 121 -16.43 -14.81 9.90
N ALA A 122 -16.30 -13.86 8.98
CA ALA A 122 -16.06 -12.44 9.31
C ALA A 122 -17.35 -11.60 9.37
N GLY A 123 -18.52 -12.18 9.08
CA GLY A 123 -19.77 -11.43 8.96
C GLY A 123 -19.81 -10.55 7.71
N SER A 124 -20.68 -9.53 7.69
CA SER A 124 -20.77 -8.61 6.56
C SER A 124 -19.47 -7.80 6.43
N ILE A 125 -18.74 -8.02 5.35
CA ILE A 125 -17.70 -7.09 4.91
C ILE A 125 -18.43 -5.77 4.67
N GLY A 126 -18.07 -4.73 5.44
CA GLY A 126 -18.78 -3.46 5.43
C GLY A 126 -19.03 -2.96 4.00
N SER A 127 -20.27 -2.61 3.70
CA SER A 127 -20.76 -2.17 2.39
C SER A 127 -20.38 -0.71 2.09
N GLU A 128 -19.15 -0.30 2.43
CA GLU A 128 -18.70 1.02 1.99
C GLU A 128 -18.63 1.08 0.48
N GLY A 129 -19.22 2.12 -0.09
CA GLY A 129 -19.46 2.28 -1.51
C GLY A 129 -18.21 2.10 -2.38
N THR A 130 -18.47 1.74 -3.62
CA THR A 130 -17.48 1.70 -4.70
C THR A 130 -17.42 3.08 -5.35
N THR A 131 -16.21 3.65 -5.51
CA THR A 131 -16.04 5.00 -6.06
C THR A 131 -14.90 5.02 -7.07
N TRP A 132 -15.11 5.73 -8.18
CA TRP A 132 -14.11 6.01 -9.22
C TRP A 132 -13.71 7.47 -9.15
N PHE A 133 -12.39 7.72 -9.14
CA PHE A 133 -11.79 9.05 -9.24
C PHE A 133 -10.92 9.08 -10.50
N PHE A 134 -11.56 9.22 -11.66
CA PHE A 134 -10.87 9.16 -12.95
C PHE A 134 -9.85 10.29 -13.13
N GLU A 135 -10.07 11.44 -12.51
CA GLU A 135 -9.18 12.60 -12.51
C GLU A 135 -7.81 12.31 -11.89
N PHE A 136 -7.73 11.38 -10.94
CA PHE A 136 -6.46 11.01 -10.31
C PHE A 136 -5.69 9.92 -11.05
N LYS A 137 -6.32 9.15 -11.95
CA LYS A 137 -5.65 8.05 -12.66
C LYS A 137 -4.43 8.50 -13.45
N PRO A 138 -4.44 9.58 -14.25
CA PRO A 138 -3.23 10.06 -14.92
C PRO A 138 -2.13 10.44 -13.92
N LEU A 139 -2.49 11.03 -12.79
CA LEU A 139 -1.54 11.47 -11.76
C LEU A 139 -0.78 10.28 -11.15
N TRP A 140 -1.45 9.15 -10.92
CA TRP A 140 -0.79 7.97 -10.36
C TRP A 140 0.31 7.40 -11.25
N LEU A 141 0.20 7.53 -12.57
CA LEU A 141 1.24 7.10 -13.51
C LEU A 141 2.54 7.89 -13.32
N PHE A 142 2.45 9.17 -12.97
CA PHE A 142 3.62 10.03 -12.72
C PHE A 142 4.27 9.80 -11.35
N ARG A 143 3.59 9.13 -10.44
CA ARG A 143 4.08 8.88 -9.07
C ARG A 143 4.67 7.49 -8.85
N ILE A 144 4.84 6.69 -9.91
CA ILE A 144 5.29 5.31 -9.77
C ILE A 144 6.75 5.20 -9.30
N MET A 145 7.64 6.12 -9.70
CA MET A 145 9.08 5.97 -9.52
C MET A 145 9.59 6.35 -8.13
N ASN A 146 8.98 7.35 -7.51
CA ASN A 146 9.45 7.89 -6.23
C ASN A 146 8.27 8.55 -5.51
N GLY A 147 8.05 8.24 -4.25
CA GLY A 147 6.95 8.78 -3.48
C GLY A 147 7.31 9.92 -2.54
N TYR A 148 8.59 10.22 -2.34
CA TYR A 148 9.03 11.22 -1.35
C TYR A 148 9.17 12.64 -1.90
N ASN A 149 9.34 12.80 -3.22
CA ASN A 149 9.40 14.10 -3.88
C ASN A 149 8.54 14.08 -5.15
N LEU A 150 7.48 14.91 -5.18
CA LEU A 150 6.50 14.92 -6.26
C LEU A 150 7.11 15.34 -7.60
N THR A 151 7.93 16.41 -7.59
CA THR A 151 8.55 16.95 -8.81
C THR A 151 9.51 15.94 -9.40
N LEU A 152 10.37 15.34 -8.57
CA LEU A 152 11.31 14.30 -9.01
C LEU A 152 10.57 13.07 -9.52
N SER A 153 9.49 12.66 -8.87
CA SER A 153 8.64 11.54 -9.29
C SER A 153 8.05 11.78 -10.69
N ALA A 154 7.46 12.96 -10.91
CA ALA A 154 6.88 13.32 -12.19
C ALA A 154 7.93 13.39 -13.31
N ALA A 155 9.07 14.05 -13.06
CA ALA A 155 10.17 14.14 -14.02
C ALA A 155 10.74 12.76 -14.36
N SER A 156 10.92 11.89 -13.37
CA SER A 156 11.43 10.52 -13.55
C SER A 156 10.45 9.66 -14.35
N ALA A 157 9.15 9.77 -14.07
CA ALA A 157 8.10 9.05 -14.81
C ALA A 157 8.02 9.51 -16.27
N LEU A 158 8.09 10.82 -16.53
CA LEU A 158 8.15 11.37 -17.90
C LEU A 158 9.38 10.88 -18.65
N ALA A 159 10.56 10.94 -18.02
CA ALA A 159 11.80 10.44 -18.61
C ALA A 159 11.73 8.94 -18.92
N LEU A 160 11.17 8.14 -18.02
CA LEU A 160 10.96 6.71 -18.24
C LEU A 160 10.00 6.45 -19.42
N MET A 161 8.85 7.14 -19.46
CA MET A 161 7.90 7.00 -20.56
C MET A 161 8.51 7.35 -21.91
N ALA A 162 9.27 8.45 -21.97
CA ALA A 162 10.00 8.85 -23.17
C ALA A 162 11.03 7.78 -23.56
N LEU A 163 11.80 7.26 -22.61
CA LEU A 163 12.79 6.21 -22.85
C LEU A 163 12.14 4.93 -23.41
N LEU A 164 11.05 4.48 -22.80
CA LEU A 164 10.30 3.30 -23.24
C LEU A 164 9.72 3.50 -24.64
N TYR A 165 9.15 4.67 -24.92
CA TYR A 165 8.64 5.04 -26.25
C TYR A 165 9.73 4.98 -27.32
N PHE A 166 10.87 5.65 -27.10
CA PHE A 166 11.97 5.65 -28.07
C PHE A 166 12.62 4.28 -28.22
N ALA A 167 12.75 3.50 -27.13
CA ALA A 167 13.27 2.14 -27.18
C ALA A 167 12.34 1.21 -27.99
N ALA A 168 11.04 1.33 -27.82
CA ALA A 168 10.03 0.59 -28.58
C ALA A 168 10.03 1.02 -30.06
N LYS A 169 10.02 2.35 -30.34
CA LYS A 169 10.06 2.89 -31.71
C LYS A 169 11.29 2.46 -32.49
N ARG A 170 12.43 2.31 -31.82
CA ARG A 170 13.69 1.83 -32.43
C ARG A 170 13.81 0.30 -32.47
N GLY A 171 12.81 -0.43 -32.00
CA GLY A 171 12.81 -1.89 -31.94
C GLY A 171 13.82 -2.49 -30.95
N VAL A 172 14.38 -1.66 -30.07
CA VAL A 172 15.28 -2.09 -28.97
C VAL A 172 14.50 -2.81 -27.90
N LEU A 173 13.32 -2.30 -27.55
CA LEU A 173 12.37 -2.91 -26.63
C LEU A 173 11.22 -3.54 -27.40
N LYS A 174 11.00 -4.82 -27.19
CA LYS A 174 9.86 -5.56 -27.77
C LYS A 174 9.12 -6.31 -26.66
N LEU A 175 7.80 -6.25 -26.69
CA LEU A 175 6.96 -7.12 -25.87
C LEU A 175 6.79 -8.47 -26.58
N GLU A 176 6.98 -9.56 -25.84
CA GLU A 176 6.61 -10.89 -26.27
C GLU A 176 5.07 -10.94 -26.48
N PRO A 177 4.53 -11.82 -27.33
CA PRO A 177 3.10 -11.88 -27.59
C PRO A 177 2.24 -12.00 -26.30
N ALA A 178 2.65 -12.81 -25.34
CA ALA A 178 1.99 -12.88 -24.03
C ALA A 178 2.08 -11.54 -23.27
N GLY A 179 3.22 -10.85 -23.37
CA GLY A 179 3.45 -9.55 -22.75
C GLY A 179 2.51 -8.47 -23.29
N ILE A 180 2.18 -8.50 -24.58
CA ILE A 180 1.20 -7.58 -25.17
C ILE A 180 -0.18 -7.78 -24.56
N TRP A 181 -0.63 -9.03 -24.41
CA TRP A 181 -1.91 -9.35 -23.77
C TRP A 181 -1.95 -8.93 -22.30
N LEU A 182 -0.86 -9.16 -21.57
CA LEU A 182 -0.73 -8.72 -20.20
C LEU A 182 -0.75 -7.18 -20.10
N ALA A 183 -0.03 -6.48 -20.98
CA ALA A 183 -0.01 -5.01 -21.00
C ALA A 183 -1.39 -4.42 -21.29
N ILE A 184 -2.11 -4.94 -22.29
CA ILE A 184 -3.49 -4.56 -22.59
C ILE A 184 -4.41 -4.89 -21.42
N GLY A 185 -4.30 -6.09 -20.85
CA GLY A 185 -5.10 -6.54 -19.73
C GLY A 185 -4.90 -5.65 -18.49
N PHE A 186 -3.67 -5.31 -18.13
CA PHE A 186 -3.38 -4.40 -17.03
C PHE A 186 -3.85 -2.96 -17.32
N ALA A 187 -3.72 -2.48 -18.55
CA ALA A 187 -4.22 -1.16 -18.94
C ALA A 187 -5.75 -1.09 -18.81
N LEU A 188 -6.47 -2.09 -19.33
CA LEU A 188 -7.92 -2.17 -19.18
C LEU A 188 -8.33 -2.32 -17.71
N LEU A 189 -7.66 -3.19 -16.96
CA LEU A 189 -7.90 -3.34 -15.52
C LEU A 189 -7.73 -2.00 -14.79
N TYR A 190 -6.65 -1.27 -15.07
CA TYR A 190 -6.39 0.03 -14.48
C TYR A 190 -7.49 1.06 -14.78
N LEU A 191 -7.99 1.09 -16.00
CA LEU A 191 -9.05 2.00 -16.40
C LEU A 191 -10.38 1.65 -15.74
N VAL A 192 -10.73 0.37 -15.65
CA VAL A 192 -12.03 -0.10 -15.17
C VAL A 192 -12.11 -0.19 -13.64
N ILE A 193 -11.00 -0.55 -12.98
CA ILE A 193 -11.02 -0.78 -11.54
C ILE A 193 -11.32 0.52 -10.77
N PRO A 194 -12.21 0.49 -9.75
CA PRO A 194 -12.50 1.68 -8.95
C PRO A 194 -11.30 2.11 -8.12
N SER A 195 -11.24 3.38 -7.75
CA SER A 195 -10.22 3.92 -6.84
C SER A 195 -10.48 3.51 -5.39
N LYS A 196 -11.78 3.36 -5.02
CA LYS A 196 -12.22 2.79 -3.74
C LYS A 196 -13.10 1.56 -4.00
N LEU A 197 -12.77 0.42 -3.41
CA LEU A 197 -13.50 -0.84 -3.53
C LEU A 197 -13.59 -1.55 -2.18
N LEU A 198 -14.79 -1.96 -1.79
CA LEU A 198 -15.04 -2.63 -0.49
C LEU A 198 -14.42 -1.85 0.69
N GLY A 199 -14.54 -0.51 0.67
CA GLY A 199 -13.95 0.38 1.66
C GLY A 199 -12.42 0.45 1.69
N THR A 200 -11.73 -0.11 0.68
CA THR A 200 -10.28 0.02 0.51
C THR A 200 -9.98 1.08 -0.53
N SER A 201 -9.22 2.10 -0.16
CA SER A 201 -8.80 3.19 -1.07
C SER A 201 -7.55 2.83 -1.86
N PHE A 202 -7.28 3.56 -2.94
CA PHE A 202 -6.09 3.43 -3.79
C PHE A 202 -5.94 2.04 -4.43
N VAL A 203 -7.06 1.47 -4.86
CA VAL A 203 -7.10 0.14 -5.48
C VAL A 203 -6.47 0.17 -6.86
N ASP A 204 -6.80 1.18 -7.64
CA ASP A 204 -6.27 1.43 -8.99
C ASP A 204 -4.76 1.71 -8.96
N LEU A 205 -4.29 2.49 -7.99
CA LEU A 205 -2.85 2.76 -7.81
C LEU A 205 -2.01 1.48 -7.73
N ARG A 206 -2.53 0.42 -7.12
CA ARG A 206 -1.80 -0.86 -6.93
C ARG A 206 -1.59 -1.64 -8.22
N VAL A 207 -2.37 -1.38 -9.26
CA VAL A 207 -2.22 -2.04 -10.57
C VAL A 207 -0.93 -1.61 -11.26
N ILE A 208 -0.50 -0.34 -11.06
CA ILE A 208 0.67 0.22 -11.74
C ILE A 208 1.98 -0.47 -11.33
N PRO A 209 2.36 -0.56 -10.03
CA PRO A 209 3.57 -1.27 -9.62
C PRO A 209 3.49 -2.76 -9.93
N ALA A 210 2.30 -3.38 -9.88
CA ALA A 210 2.13 -4.77 -10.29
C ALA A 210 2.50 -4.97 -11.75
N ALA A 211 1.98 -4.13 -12.66
CA ALA A 211 2.35 -4.17 -14.07
C ALA A 211 3.84 -3.89 -14.30
N ALA A 212 4.40 -2.89 -13.59
CA ALA A 212 5.81 -2.52 -13.68
C ALA A 212 6.77 -3.65 -13.25
N LEU A 213 6.38 -4.48 -12.29
CA LEU A 213 7.18 -5.62 -11.83
C LEU A 213 6.98 -6.87 -12.70
N ILE A 214 5.80 -7.06 -13.31
CA ILE A 214 5.45 -8.27 -14.08
C ILE A 214 5.88 -8.15 -15.54
N LEU A 215 5.55 -7.02 -16.21
CA LEU A 215 5.77 -6.86 -17.65
C LEU A 215 7.23 -7.01 -18.10
N PRO A 216 8.25 -6.57 -17.33
CA PRO A 216 9.65 -6.78 -17.70
C PRO A 216 10.03 -8.24 -17.95
N ALA A 217 9.37 -9.19 -17.29
CA ALA A 217 9.60 -10.62 -17.54
C ALA A 217 9.22 -11.06 -18.97
N PHE A 218 8.32 -10.31 -19.61
CA PHE A 218 7.83 -10.54 -20.97
C PHE A 218 8.37 -9.52 -21.98
N CYS A 219 9.39 -8.74 -21.62
CA CYS A 219 10.05 -7.77 -22.49
C CYS A 219 11.39 -8.30 -22.97
N SER A 220 11.69 -8.18 -24.26
CA SER A 220 13.00 -8.44 -24.85
C SER A 220 13.70 -7.12 -25.12
N LEU A 221 14.95 -6.98 -24.63
CA LEU A 221 15.83 -5.84 -24.88
C LEU A 221 16.96 -6.29 -25.82
N SER A 222 16.99 -5.72 -27.03
CA SER A 222 18.02 -5.98 -28.04
C SER A 222 18.94 -4.77 -28.16
N LEU A 223 19.94 -4.70 -27.28
CA LEU A 223 20.92 -3.62 -27.32
C LEU A 223 21.98 -3.85 -28.38
N PRO A 224 22.46 -2.79 -29.08
CA PRO A 224 23.33 -2.92 -30.26
C PRO A 224 24.71 -3.53 -29.96
N SER A 225 25.19 -3.42 -28.71
CA SER A 225 26.51 -3.95 -28.35
C SER A 225 26.62 -4.22 -26.83
N ARG A 226 27.67 -4.99 -26.46
CA ARG A 226 28.01 -5.24 -25.06
C ARG A 226 28.23 -3.93 -24.27
N ARG A 227 28.77 -2.89 -24.88
CA ARG A 227 28.98 -1.58 -24.23
C ARG A 227 27.66 -0.96 -23.84
N TRP A 228 26.65 -0.99 -24.68
CA TRP A 228 25.30 -0.52 -24.37
C TRP A 228 24.61 -1.35 -23.29
N THR A 229 24.85 -2.67 -23.28
CA THR A 229 24.33 -3.56 -22.21
C THR A 229 24.95 -3.19 -20.85
N ILE A 230 26.26 -2.97 -20.81
CA ILE A 230 26.95 -2.54 -19.59
C ILE A 230 26.45 -1.15 -19.16
N ALA A 231 26.36 -0.19 -20.08
CA ALA A 231 25.86 1.15 -19.76
C ALA A 231 24.44 1.13 -19.21
N ALA A 232 23.54 0.34 -19.81
CA ALA A 232 22.17 0.19 -19.33
C ALA A 232 22.11 -0.49 -17.96
N LEU A 233 22.92 -1.53 -17.72
CA LEU A 233 23.02 -2.19 -16.42
C LEU A 233 23.52 -1.22 -15.35
N THR A 234 24.57 -0.45 -15.65
CA THR A 234 25.10 0.58 -14.75
C THR A 234 24.05 1.64 -14.45
N ALA A 235 23.31 2.10 -15.47
CA ALA A 235 22.24 3.09 -15.29
C ALA A 235 21.10 2.54 -14.39
N VAL A 236 20.61 1.34 -14.63
CA VAL A 236 19.56 0.69 -13.80
C VAL A 236 20.06 0.53 -12.36
N THR A 237 21.28 0.04 -12.18
CA THR A 237 21.90 -0.09 -10.85
C THR A 237 22.03 1.27 -10.17
N GLY A 238 22.52 2.28 -10.88
CA GLY A 238 22.67 3.64 -10.37
C GLY A 238 21.33 4.25 -9.93
N ILE A 239 20.28 4.11 -10.74
CA ILE A 239 18.93 4.59 -10.41
C ILE A 239 18.40 3.86 -9.17
N THR A 240 18.54 2.53 -9.11
CA THR A 240 18.08 1.73 -7.95
C THR A 240 18.80 2.15 -6.67
N LEU A 241 20.13 2.32 -6.73
CA LEU A 241 20.92 2.78 -5.58
C LEU A 241 20.60 4.23 -5.18
N ALA A 242 20.34 5.11 -6.16
CA ALA A 242 19.92 6.49 -5.88
C ALA A 242 18.54 6.52 -5.17
N ASN A 243 17.57 5.72 -5.64
CA ASN A 243 16.29 5.59 -4.97
C ASN A 243 16.44 5.04 -3.55
N LEU A 244 17.27 4.02 -3.36
CA LEU A 244 17.56 3.47 -2.04
C LEU A 244 18.21 4.51 -1.11
N ALA A 245 19.14 5.30 -1.63
CA ALA A 245 19.78 6.38 -0.89
C ALA A 245 18.77 7.46 -0.48
N ILE A 246 17.85 7.86 -1.37
CA ILE A 246 16.77 8.81 -1.04
C ILE A 246 15.90 8.28 0.09
N VAL A 247 15.44 7.02 -0.01
CA VAL A 247 14.66 6.37 1.05
C VAL A 247 15.42 6.37 2.37
N PHE A 248 16.70 5.98 2.33
CA PHE A 248 17.56 5.95 3.51
C PHE A 248 17.72 7.34 4.17
N VAL A 249 17.99 8.37 3.37
CA VAL A 249 18.13 9.76 3.86
C VAL A 249 16.85 10.25 4.48
N VAL A 250 15.70 10.02 3.82
CA VAL A 250 14.39 10.40 4.36
C VAL A 250 14.12 9.69 5.70
N TRP A 251 14.30 8.40 5.78
CA TRP A 251 14.06 7.65 7.03
C TRP A 251 15.03 8.06 8.14
N LEU A 252 16.30 8.29 7.78
CA LEU A 252 17.30 8.72 8.76
C LEU A 252 16.97 10.11 9.34
N SER A 253 16.41 11.02 8.53
CA SER A 253 16.02 12.37 8.97
C SER A 253 14.93 12.35 10.05
N TYR A 254 14.05 11.33 10.06
CA TYR A 254 13.01 11.17 11.07
C TYR A 254 13.43 10.35 12.29
N ARG A 255 14.66 9.82 12.32
CA ARG A 255 15.10 8.91 13.38
C ARG A 255 14.99 9.54 14.78
N ALA A 256 15.40 10.79 14.93
CA ALA A 256 15.36 11.48 16.21
C ALA A 256 13.91 11.75 16.66
N ASP A 257 13.03 12.12 15.73
CA ASP A 257 11.62 12.37 16.00
C ASP A 257 10.91 11.08 16.45
N TYR A 258 11.15 9.95 15.78
CA TYR A 258 10.60 8.66 16.19
C TYR A 258 11.15 8.19 17.53
N ALA A 259 12.44 8.43 17.83
CA ALA A 259 13.03 8.11 19.12
C ALA A 259 12.36 8.91 20.25
N ALA A 260 12.13 10.21 20.05
CA ALA A 260 11.43 11.05 21.00
C ALA A 260 9.97 10.61 21.22
N ILE A 261 9.27 10.21 20.15
CA ILE A 261 7.91 9.67 20.25
C ILE A 261 7.90 8.37 21.07
N ILE A 262 8.82 7.45 20.81
CA ILE A 262 8.90 6.18 21.54
C ILE A 262 9.21 6.43 23.03
N GLU A 263 10.12 7.36 23.32
CA GLU A 263 10.47 7.73 24.70
C GLU A 263 9.27 8.32 25.45
N SER A 264 8.45 9.13 24.78
CA SER A 264 7.25 9.71 25.37
C SER A 264 6.23 8.67 25.85
N PHE A 265 6.24 7.46 25.27
CA PHE A 265 5.31 6.40 25.67
C PHE A 265 5.60 5.81 27.05
N HIS A 266 6.82 5.97 27.57
CA HIS A 266 7.14 5.62 28.95
C HIS A 266 6.39 6.47 30.01
N LYS A 267 5.82 7.63 29.59
CA LYS A 267 5.00 8.50 30.42
C LYS A 267 3.51 8.15 30.37
N ILE A 268 3.14 7.13 29.58
CA ILE A 268 1.76 6.66 29.44
C ILE A 268 1.58 5.42 30.32
N ASP A 269 0.58 5.44 31.19
CA ASP A 269 0.22 4.29 32.02
C ASP A 269 -0.20 3.11 31.14
N ARG A 270 0.27 1.92 31.46
CA ARG A 270 -0.05 0.71 30.66
C ARG A 270 -1.54 0.41 30.63
N GLY A 271 -2.05 0.15 29.43
CA GLY A 271 -3.46 -0.17 29.22
C GLY A 271 -4.38 1.03 29.09
N SER A 272 -3.85 2.24 29.09
CA SER A 272 -4.58 3.49 28.95
C SER A 272 -5.17 3.71 27.56
N LEU A 273 -6.13 4.62 27.47
CA LEU A 273 -6.80 5.06 26.25
C LEU A 273 -6.18 6.36 25.76
N VAL A 274 -5.57 6.37 24.59
CA VAL A 274 -4.83 7.48 24.02
C VAL A 274 -5.53 7.99 22.77
N LEU A 275 -6.08 9.21 22.80
CA LEU A 275 -6.62 9.89 21.63
C LEU A 275 -5.49 10.61 20.88
N VAL A 276 -5.51 10.57 19.55
CA VAL A 276 -4.54 11.29 18.71
C VAL A 276 -5.19 12.52 18.11
N GLY A 277 -4.62 13.68 18.43
CA GLY A 277 -4.98 14.97 17.84
C GLY A 277 -3.90 15.48 16.88
N GLY A 278 -4.26 16.44 16.02
CA GLY A 278 -3.34 17.11 15.12
C GLY A 278 -3.65 18.60 15.01
N SER A 279 -2.63 19.43 14.83
CA SER A 279 -2.80 20.88 14.64
C SER A 279 -3.49 21.21 13.30
N GLY A 280 -3.50 20.30 12.37
CA GLY A 280 -4.10 20.48 11.03
C GLY A 280 -3.26 21.32 10.07
N GLU A 281 -2.13 21.83 10.49
CA GLU A 281 -1.21 22.60 9.67
C GLU A 281 -0.04 21.72 9.25
N GLY A 282 -0.14 21.20 8.03
CA GLY A 282 0.60 20.02 7.57
C GLY A 282 1.92 20.25 6.88
N GLU A 283 2.71 21.25 7.23
CA GLU A 283 4.10 21.25 6.78
C GLU A 283 4.93 20.32 7.66
N ASP A 284 5.58 19.37 7.00
CA ASP A 284 6.46 18.39 7.65
C ASP A 284 7.92 18.61 7.21
N PRO A 285 8.63 19.56 7.82
CA PRO A 285 10.03 19.76 7.53
C PRO A 285 10.81 18.47 7.86
N PRO A 286 11.88 18.12 7.11
CA PRO A 286 12.47 18.94 6.03
C PRO A 286 11.82 18.72 4.65
N PHE A 287 10.78 17.92 4.50
CA PHE A 287 10.19 17.51 3.23
C PHE A 287 8.75 18.02 3.09
N ASN A 288 8.59 19.28 2.71
CA ASN A 288 7.27 19.92 2.60
C ASN A 288 6.41 19.41 1.45
N ASP A 289 6.99 18.66 0.50
CA ASP A 289 6.32 18.09 -0.65
C ASP A 289 5.95 16.60 -0.48
N LEU A 290 6.04 16.07 0.72
CA LEU A 290 5.55 14.73 1.02
C LEU A 290 4.03 14.69 0.88
N THR A 291 3.53 13.68 0.19
CA THR A 291 2.10 13.52 -0.06
C THR A 291 1.30 13.01 1.14
N GLN A 292 2.00 12.58 2.18
CA GLN A 292 1.43 12.08 3.44
C GLN A 292 2.28 12.60 4.61
N TYR A 293 1.64 12.95 5.71
CA TYR A 293 2.34 13.31 6.94
C TYR A 293 2.94 12.06 7.59
N PRO A 294 4.28 11.89 7.63
CA PRO A 294 4.92 10.65 8.08
C PRO A 294 4.62 10.30 9.53
N MET A 295 4.39 11.33 10.38
CA MET A 295 4.12 11.14 11.80
C MET A 295 2.66 10.82 12.12
N ALA A 296 1.73 10.91 11.16
CA ALA A 296 0.29 10.80 11.40
C ALA A 296 -0.11 9.55 12.18
N TYR A 297 0.59 8.45 11.96
CA TYR A 297 0.32 7.16 12.60
C TYR A 297 1.37 6.76 13.65
N ALA A 298 2.41 7.57 13.87
CA ALA A 298 3.45 7.25 14.85
C ALA A 298 2.91 7.03 16.28
N PRO A 299 1.88 7.76 16.76
CA PRO A 299 1.30 7.50 18.08
C PRO A 299 0.65 6.11 18.22
N THR A 300 0.31 5.42 17.12
CA THR A 300 -0.21 4.05 17.19
C THR A 300 0.82 3.06 17.73
N LEU A 301 2.10 3.39 17.71
CA LEU A 301 3.16 2.61 18.34
C LEU A 301 2.99 2.48 19.86
N ALA A 302 2.21 3.36 20.51
CA ALA A 302 1.85 3.23 21.92
C ALA A 302 1.13 1.90 22.24
N VAL A 303 0.48 1.29 21.26
CA VAL A 303 -0.09 -0.06 21.40
C VAL A 303 0.99 -1.07 21.77
N HIS A 304 2.16 -0.96 21.16
CA HIS A 304 3.30 -1.86 21.42
C HIS A 304 4.06 -1.46 22.70
N TYR A 305 4.42 -0.19 22.82
CA TYR A 305 5.32 0.27 23.88
C TYR A 305 4.63 0.47 25.24
N ALA A 306 3.37 0.95 25.24
CA ALA A 306 2.60 1.20 26.44
C ALA A 306 1.42 0.24 26.66
N ASN A 307 1.22 -0.75 25.78
CA ASN A 307 0.00 -1.58 25.78
C ASN A 307 -1.29 -0.72 25.76
N ALA A 308 -1.22 0.48 25.20
CA ALA A 308 -2.32 1.43 25.15
C ALA A 308 -3.33 1.06 24.07
N PHE A 309 -4.58 1.52 24.21
CA PHE A 309 -5.53 1.55 23.11
C PHE A 309 -5.37 2.89 22.37
N VAL A 310 -5.19 2.82 21.05
CA VAL A 310 -5.15 4.01 20.18
C VAL A 310 -6.20 3.81 19.08
N PRO A 311 -7.21 4.71 18.96
CA PRO A 311 -8.35 4.50 18.07
C PRO A 311 -7.97 4.46 16.58
N ASN A 312 -6.85 5.07 16.20
CA ASN A 312 -6.38 5.20 14.81
C ASN A 312 -5.69 3.94 14.26
N VAL A 313 -5.59 2.88 15.04
CA VAL A 313 -5.10 1.59 14.52
C VAL A 313 -6.10 1.04 13.52
N PHE A 314 -5.60 0.68 12.33
CA PHE A 314 -6.46 0.12 11.28
C PHE A 314 -7.00 -1.25 11.69
N THR A 315 -8.24 -1.28 12.18
CA THR A 315 -8.90 -2.46 12.76
C THR A 315 -10.20 -2.82 12.04
N THR A 316 -10.30 -2.51 10.76
CA THR A 316 -11.52 -2.77 9.98
C THR A 316 -11.84 -4.25 9.94
N VAL A 317 -13.04 -4.60 10.39
CA VAL A 317 -13.56 -5.98 10.41
C VAL A 317 -13.50 -6.59 9.00
N GLY A 318 -13.00 -7.82 8.90
CA GLY A 318 -12.86 -8.55 7.65
C GLY A 318 -11.69 -8.12 6.75
N LYS A 319 -10.91 -7.09 7.16
CA LYS A 319 -9.76 -6.60 6.37
C LYS A 319 -8.42 -6.76 7.08
N GLN A 320 -8.44 -6.79 8.42
CA GLN A 320 -7.24 -6.91 9.23
C GLN A 320 -7.41 -8.02 10.27
N PRO A 321 -6.31 -8.73 10.60
CA PRO A 321 -6.33 -9.73 11.66
C PRO A 321 -6.45 -9.11 13.06
N VAL A 322 -6.17 -7.81 13.20
CA VAL A 322 -6.25 -7.07 14.47
C VAL A 322 -7.63 -6.44 14.59
N GLN A 323 -8.25 -6.62 15.75
CA GLN A 323 -9.57 -6.05 16.09
C GLN A 323 -9.51 -5.33 17.44
N ALA A 324 -10.31 -4.27 17.57
CA ALA A 324 -10.50 -3.62 18.85
C ALA A 324 -11.26 -4.55 19.81
N ARG A 325 -10.83 -4.62 21.08
CA ARG A 325 -11.54 -5.39 22.12
C ARG A 325 -12.97 -4.86 22.30
N ALA A 326 -13.91 -5.71 22.66
CA ALA A 326 -15.31 -5.35 22.83
C ALA A 326 -15.53 -4.12 23.74
N ALA A 327 -14.75 -4.01 24.82
CA ALA A 327 -14.84 -2.89 25.76
C ALA A 327 -14.53 -1.51 25.16
N VAL A 328 -13.70 -1.46 24.11
CA VAL A 328 -13.27 -0.21 23.45
C VAL A 328 -13.72 -0.11 21.99
N HIS A 329 -14.53 -1.07 21.52
CA HIS A 329 -14.95 -1.12 20.12
C HIS A 329 -15.67 0.16 19.66
N ARG A 330 -16.46 0.80 20.55
CA ARG A 330 -17.16 2.06 20.25
C ARG A 330 -16.21 3.23 19.98
N LEU A 331 -14.96 3.15 20.47
CA LEU A 331 -13.93 4.17 20.35
C LEU A 331 -13.00 3.90 19.15
N ALA A 332 -13.06 2.75 18.52
CA ALA A 332 -12.20 2.42 17.39
C ALA A 332 -12.61 3.20 16.14
N ILE A 333 -11.61 3.74 15.46
CA ILE A 333 -11.76 4.40 14.17
C ILE A 333 -11.14 3.49 13.12
N PRO A 334 -11.92 2.75 12.34
CA PRO A 334 -11.38 1.84 11.33
C PRO A 334 -10.52 2.55 10.27
N TYR A 335 -10.81 3.83 10.04
CA TYR A 335 -10.12 4.69 9.08
C TYR A 335 -9.94 6.05 9.73
N GLY A 336 -8.76 6.50 9.94
CA GLY A 336 -8.69 7.85 10.44
C GLY A 336 -7.27 8.33 10.73
N GLY A 337 -7.04 9.58 10.38
CA GLY A 337 -5.91 10.36 10.82
C GLY A 337 -6.16 10.99 12.19
N PRO A 338 -5.19 11.78 12.68
CA PRO A 338 -5.33 12.59 13.89
C PRO A 338 -6.55 13.52 13.82
N MET A 339 -7.27 13.64 14.92
CA MET A 339 -8.41 14.55 15.00
C MET A 339 -7.94 16.00 15.10
N PRO A 340 -8.53 16.95 14.32
CA PRO A 340 -8.14 18.35 14.43
C PRO A 340 -8.31 18.87 15.85
N ILE A 341 -7.25 19.43 16.44
CA ILE A 341 -7.28 19.92 17.83
C ILE A 341 -8.39 20.97 18.04
N ARG A 342 -8.68 21.82 17.05
CA ARG A 342 -9.77 22.79 17.08
C ARG A 342 -11.14 22.14 17.30
N VAL A 343 -11.37 20.94 16.75
CA VAL A 343 -12.62 20.20 16.94
C VAL A 343 -12.69 19.65 18.36
N LEU A 344 -11.58 19.09 18.86
CA LEU A 344 -11.51 18.58 20.22
C LEU A 344 -11.73 19.70 21.27
N THR A 345 -11.14 20.87 21.05
CA THR A 345 -11.34 22.04 21.94
C THR A 345 -12.76 22.58 21.89
N ALA A 346 -13.38 22.66 20.72
CA ALA A 346 -14.77 23.08 20.58
C ALA A 346 -15.73 22.14 21.33
N ILE A 347 -15.52 20.82 21.21
CA ILE A 347 -16.32 19.82 21.95
C ILE A 347 -16.16 19.99 23.46
N ALA A 348 -14.93 20.16 23.95
CA ALA A 348 -14.68 20.39 25.40
C ALA A 348 -15.29 21.69 25.92
N ALA A 349 -15.45 22.70 25.06
CA ALA A 349 -16.15 23.97 25.38
C ALA A 349 -17.68 23.87 25.25
N GLY A 350 -18.25 22.66 25.00
CA GLY A 350 -19.69 22.46 24.86
C GLY A 350 -20.26 22.84 23.50
N GLN A 351 -19.42 23.16 22.51
CA GLN A 351 -19.82 23.40 21.12
C GLN A 351 -19.86 22.07 20.39
N THR A 352 -21.06 21.62 20.01
CA THR A 352 -21.21 20.35 19.31
C THR A 352 -21.41 20.59 17.81
N PRO A 353 -20.40 20.41 16.95
CA PRO A 353 -20.59 20.44 15.50
C PRO A 353 -21.59 19.34 15.07
N SER A 354 -22.32 19.56 13.97
CA SER A 354 -23.43 18.69 13.53
C SER A 354 -23.02 17.23 13.25
N ASP A 355 -21.78 17.00 12.79
CA ASP A 355 -21.33 15.70 12.27
C ASP A 355 -20.16 15.11 13.08
N ILE A 356 -20.28 15.13 14.41
CA ILE A 356 -19.22 14.59 15.28
C ILE A 356 -19.28 13.06 15.33
N PRO A 357 -18.17 12.37 14.99
CA PRO A 357 -18.07 10.94 15.18
C PRO A 357 -18.30 10.55 16.66
N PRO A 358 -19.00 9.44 16.91
CA PRO A 358 -19.36 9.01 18.27
C PRO A 358 -18.17 8.89 19.23
N PHE A 359 -16.99 8.46 18.73
CA PHE A 359 -15.81 8.18 19.53
C PHE A 359 -15.12 9.42 20.12
N ILE A 360 -15.44 10.65 19.65
CA ILE A 360 -14.88 11.90 20.19
C ILE A 360 -15.89 12.77 20.90
N ARG A 361 -17.17 12.41 20.94
CA ARG A 361 -18.23 13.24 21.54
C ARG A 361 -17.95 13.59 23.01
N THR A 362 -17.39 12.64 23.71
CA THR A 362 -17.06 12.72 25.14
C THR A 362 -15.59 12.38 25.38
N TRP A 363 -14.72 12.77 24.44
CA TRP A 363 -13.30 12.40 24.44
C TRP A 363 -12.60 12.70 25.76
N TYR A 364 -12.91 13.81 26.40
CA TYR A 364 -12.34 14.25 27.67
C TYR A 364 -12.78 13.38 28.88
N ARG A 365 -13.76 12.51 28.69
CA ARG A 365 -14.20 11.51 29.68
C ARG A 365 -13.78 10.11 29.30
N ASP A 366 -13.70 9.82 28.02
CA ASP A 366 -13.47 8.49 27.50
C ASP A 366 -11.99 8.11 27.42
N TYR A 367 -11.10 9.09 27.24
CA TYR A 367 -9.67 8.86 27.11
C TYR A 367 -8.88 9.33 28.33
N ASP A 368 -7.71 8.74 28.54
CA ASP A 368 -6.78 9.10 29.63
C ASP A 368 -5.73 10.09 29.18
N TYR A 369 -5.34 10.01 27.89
CA TYR A 369 -4.29 10.84 27.29
C TYR A 369 -4.74 11.43 25.95
N LEU A 370 -4.22 12.61 25.65
CA LEU A 370 -4.31 13.25 24.34
C LEU A 370 -2.89 13.44 23.79
N TYR A 371 -2.61 12.77 22.67
CA TYR A 371 -1.35 12.89 21.93
C TYR A 371 -1.54 13.82 20.74
N VAL A 372 -0.97 15.03 20.77
CA VAL A 372 -1.15 16.05 19.73
C VAL A 372 0.08 16.09 18.84
N LEU A 373 -0.11 15.89 17.54
CA LEU A 373 0.93 15.99 16.51
C LEU A 373 1.00 17.41 15.94
N GLY A 374 2.23 17.88 15.61
CA GLY A 374 2.49 19.18 15.01
C GLY A 374 2.12 20.36 15.90
N PRO A 375 2.48 20.39 17.20
CA PRO A 375 2.03 21.44 18.10
C PRO A 375 2.76 22.75 17.81
N ARG A 376 2.01 23.74 17.32
CA ARG A 376 2.51 25.12 17.14
C ARG A 376 1.97 26.10 18.17
N VAL A 377 1.06 25.65 19.01
CA VAL A 377 0.33 26.49 19.96
C VAL A 377 0.52 26.03 21.40
N ALA A 378 0.32 26.95 22.35
CA ALA A 378 0.27 26.64 23.77
C ALA A 378 -0.88 25.67 24.09
N ASN A 379 -0.87 25.10 25.31
CA ASN A 379 -1.95 24.20 25.75
C ASN A 379 -3.33 24.89 25.59
N PRO A 380 -4.21 24.36 24.73
CA PRO A 380 -5.49 25.01 24.44
C PRO A 380 -6.52 24.86 25.55
N LEU A 381 -6.32 23.95 26.49
CA LEU A 381 -7.25 23.63 27.58
C LEU A 381 -6.47 23.38 28.89
N PRO A 382 -5.83 24.42 29.49
CA PRO A 382 -4.95 24.26 30.65
C PRO A 382 -5.63 23.63 31.88
N ASN A 383 -6.93 23.85 32.03
CA ASN A 383 -7.71 23.31 33.18
C ASN A 383 -8.01 21.80 33.00
N LEU A 384 -8.02 21.30 31.76
CA LEU A 384 -8.36 19.92 31.41
C LEU A 384 -7.12 19.09 31.08
N LEU A 385 -6.11 19.69 30.47
CA LEU A 385 -4.95 19.02 29.93
C LEU A 385 -3.69 19.37 30.73
N GLU A 386 -3.03 18.35 31.25
CA GLU A 386 -1.73 18.46 31.91
C GLU A 386 -0.64 18.01 30.94
N GLU A 387 0.29 18.92 30.64
CA GLU A 387 1.41 18.60 29.75
C GLU A 387 2.41 17.68 30.43
N LEU A 388 2.65 16.48 29.89
CA LEU A 388 3.61 15.53 30.40
C LEU A 388 4.92 15.52 29.61
N ASP A 389 4.84 15.77 28.30
CA ASP A 389 5.99 15.77 27.42
C ASP A 389 5.77 16.63 26.18
N ARG A 390 6.86 17.19 25.65
CA ARG A 390 6.83 18.05 24.47
C ARG A 390 8.08 17.87 23.63
N SER A 391 7.88 17.79 22.31
CA SER A 391 8.96 17.92 21.33
C SER A 391 8.55 18.89 20.22
N ALA A 392 9.42 19.07 19.23
CA ALA A 392 9.08 19.85 18.04
C ALA A 392 7.91 19.22 17.24
N ARG A 393 7.67 17.93 17.37
CA ARG A 393 6.70 17.17 16.59
C ARG A 393 5.43 16.80 17.33
N PHE A 394 5.45 16.79 18.66
CA PHE A 394 4.29 16.38 19.46
C PHE A 394 4.22 17.06 20.81
N VAL A 395 3.03 17.02 21.41
CA VAL A 395 2.81 17.19 22.85
C VAL A 395 1.96 16.05 23.36
N LEU A 396 2.37 15.45 24.47
CA LEU A 396 1.61 14.47 25.23
C LEU A 396 0.94 15.15 26.42
N TYR A 397 -0.38 15.05 26.50
CA TYR A 397 -1.17 15.55 27.63
C TYR A 397 -1.83 14.39 28.36
N LYS A 398 -1.87 14.48 29.71
CA LYS A 398 -2.77 13.69 30.55
C LYS A 398 -4.10 14.45 30.67
N ILE A 399 -5.21 13.75 30.51
CA ILE A 399 -6.54 14.34 30.64
C ILE A 399 -6.91 14.32 32.14
N ARG A 400 -7.12 15.48 32.73
CA ARG A 400 -7.58 15.59 34.11
C ARG A 400 -9.04 15.25 34.18
N ARG A 401 -9.37 14.20 34.91
CA ARG A 401 -10.77 13.88 35.20
C ARG A 401 -11.26 14.91 36.24
N THR A 402 -12.20 15.75 35.83
CA THR A 402 -12.94 16.58 36.79
C THR A 402 -13.75 15.66 37.69
N PRO A 403 -13.69 15.75 39.01
CA PRO A 403 -14.44 14.92 39.95
C PRO A 403 -15.94 14.97 39.73
#